data_c63a825f8d211400424e12773c0dc368
#
_entry.id   c63a825f8d211400424e12773c0dc368
#
_cell.length_a   1.000
_cell.length_b   1.000
_cell.length_c   1.000
_cell.angle_alpha   90.00
_cell.angle_beta   90.00
_cell.angle_gamma   90.00
#
_symmetry.space_group_name_H-M   'P 1'
#
loop_
_entity.id
_entity.type
_entity.pdbx_description
1 polymer ?
#
loop_
_entity_poly.entity_id
_entity_poly.type
_entity_poly.pdbx_seq_one_letter_code
_entity_poly.pdbx_strand_id
1 'polypeptide(L)'
;MSKKFAFLFPGQGAQEPGMLKDICEAFPIARKILDKISEITGVDMPKLMWESDASVLSRSDNSQLAITAASVATMKVLEEKGVVPASAMGFSLGEFPALYAAGVLSFEDVIKVVQKRGQIMQAVCEQIASENEGHAPGMSAILGLPPEKVTEIANTIDSQFPIAKLTRT
;
A
#
# COMPACT_ATOMS: atom_id res chain seq x y z
N MET A 1 -26.45 -8.01 -21.62
CA MET A 1 -25.10 -7.37 -21.55
C MET A 1 -24.38 -7.93 -20.34
N SER A 2 -23.18 -8.49 -20.49
CA SER A 2 -22.36 -8.91 -19.36
C SER A 2 -21.94 -7.67 -18.54
N LYS A 3 -22.03 -7.76 -17.21
CA LYS A 3 -21.56 -6.70 -16.33
C LYS A 3 -20.04 -6.54 -16.50
N LYS A 4 -19.56 -5.31 -16.69
CA LYS A 4 -18.14 -4.98 -16.71
C LYS A 4 -17.75 -4.48 -15.31
N PHE A 5 -16.64 -5.01 -14.77
CA PHE A 5 -16.09 -4.62 -13.47
C PHE A 5 -14.82 -3.80 -13.66
N ALA A 6 -14.61 -2.80 -12.82
CA ALA A 6 -13.34 -2.11 -12.66
C ALA A 6 -12.79 -2.46 -11.27
N PHE A 7 -11.51 -2.84 -11.20
CA PHE A 7 -10.83 -3.07 -9.91
C PHE A 7 -10.05 -1.82 -9.52
N LEU A 8 -10.29 -1.35 -8.29
CA LEU A 8 -9.63 -0.19 -7.71
C LEU A 8 -8.76 -0.66 -6.55
N PHE A 9 -7.46 -0.41 -6.65
CA PHE A 9 -6.48 -0.84 -5.65
C PHE A 9 -6.06 0.34 -4.77
N PRO A 10 -6.15 0.19 -3.43
CA PRO A 10 -5.84 1.26 -2.49
C PRO A 10 -4.35 1.56 -2.41
N GLY A 11 -4.03 2.76 -1.95
CA GLY A 11 -2.69 3.19 -1.59
C GLY A 11 -2.32 2.88 -0.13
N GLN A 12 -1.12 3.28 0.27
CA GLN A 12 -0.65 3.20 1.65
C GLN A 12 -1.58 4.00 2.58
N GLY A 13 -1.89 3.44 3.75
CA GLY A 13 -2.88 3.96 4.70
C GLY A 13 -4.13 3.10 4.81
N ALA A 14 -4.30 2.10 3.92
CA ALA A 14 -5.44 1.17 3.95
C ALA A 14 -5.18 -0.09 4.81
N GLN A 15 -4.00 -0.22 5.42
CA GLN A 15 -3.65 -1.36 6.27
C GLN A 15 -4.30 -1.23 7.65
N GLU A 16 -4.75 -2.36 8.19
CA GLU A 16 -5.23 -2.48 9.56
C GLU A 16 -4.89 -3.87 10.14
N PRO A 17 -4.58 -3.98 11.45
CA PRO A 17 -4.35 -5.27 12.08
C PRO A 17 -5.54 -6.21 11.90
N GLY A 18 -5.25 -7.46 11.53
CA GLY A 18 -6.28 -8.47 11.27
C GLY A 18 -6.82 -8.47 9.84
N MET A 19 -6.41 -7.54 8.99
CA MET A 19 -6.88 -7.45 7.59
C MET A 19 -6.74 -8.78 6.84
N LEU A 20 -7.71 -9.12 5.99
CA LEU A 20 -7.76 -10.32 5.15
C LEU A 20 -7.92 -11.65 5.91
N LYS A 21 -7.95 -11.69 7.24
CA LYS A 21 -8.00 -12.93 8.01
C LYS A 21 -9.26 -13.74 7.71
N ASP A 22 -10.41 -13.10 7.74
CA ASP A 22 -11.72 -13.67 7.42
C ASP A 22 -11.78 -14.22 5.99
N ILE A 23 -11.19 -13.51 5.04
CA ILE A 23 -11.10 -13.95 3.63
C ILE A 23 -10.19 -15.18 3.50
N CYS A 24 -9.06 -15.22 4.21
CA CYS A 24 -8.18 -16.39 4.21
C CYS A 24 -8.82 -17.62 4.87
N GLU A 25 -9.64 -17.42 5.89
CA GLU A 25 -10.43 -18.49 6.53
C GLU A 25 -11.52 -19.03 5.59
N ALA A 26 -12.17 -18.16 4.82
CA ALA A 26 -13.25 -18.52 3.91
C ALA A 26 -12.77 -19.06 2.55
N PHE A 27 -11.60 -18.62 2.07
CA PHE A 27 -11.12 -18.91 0.72
C PHE A 27 -9.66 -19.40 0.73
N PRO A 28 -9.42 -20.70 0.52
CA PRO A 28 -8.06 -21.25 0.54
C PRO A 28 -7.08 -20.61 -0.45
N ILE A 29 -7.57 -20.05 -1.56
CA ILE A 29 -6.73 -19.35 -2.53
C ILE A 29 -6.08 -18.10 -1.92
N ALA A 30 -6.81 -17.35 -1.09
CA ALA A 30 -6.28 -16.18 -0.41
C ALA A 30 -5.12 -16.55 0.52
N ARG A 31 -5.27 -17.62 1.30
CA ARG A 31 -4.21 -18.14 2.17
C ARG A 31 -2.97 -18.57 1.36
N LYS A 32 -3.15 -19.29 0.27
CA LYS A 32 -2.05 -19.69 -0.62
C LYS A 32 -1.28 -18.50 -1.18
N ILE A 33 -1.96 -17.39 -1.47
CA ILE A 33 -1.30 -16.15 -1.91
C ILE A 33 -0.41 -15.59 -0.80
N LEU A 34 -0.88 -15.52 0.45
CA LEU A 34 -0.07 -15.06 1.58
C LEU A 34 1.15 -15.97 1.80
N ASP A 35 0.96 -17.29 1.77
CA ASP A 35 2.05 -18.25 1.96
C ASP A 35 3.12 -18.06 0.86
N LYS A 36 2.70 -17.88 -0.41
CA LYS A 36 3.61 -17.64 -1.53
C LYS A 36 4.35 -16.30 -1.43
N ILE A 37 3.70 -15.26 -0.94
CA ILE A 37 4.37 -13.98 -0.65
C ILE A 37 5.39 -14.16 0.47
N SER A 38 5.06 -14.92 1.50
CA SER A 38 6.00 -15.24 2.58
C SER A 38 7.25 -15.97 2.06
N GLU A 39 7.08 -16.92 1.15
CA GLU A 39 8.21 -17.62 0.48
C GLU A 39 9.10 -16.68 -0.33
N ILE A 40 8.50 -15.75 -1.10
CA ILE A 40 9.24 -14.80 -1.95
C ILE A 40 10.00 -13.77 -1.10
N THR A 41 9.39 -13.28 -0.04
CA THR A 41 9.88 -12.12 0.72
C THR A 41 10.70 -12.49 1.95
N GLY A 42 10.54 -13.73 2.46
CA GLY A 42 11.06 -14.16 3.75
C GLY A 42 10.29 -13.56 4.96
N VAL A 43 9.19 -12.85 4.72
CA VAL A 43 8.34 -12.25 5.76
C VAL A 43 7.16 -13.17 6.03
N ASP A 44 6.93 -13.53 7.29
CA ASP A 44 5.71 -14.26 7.69
C ASP A 44 4.49 -13.33 7.55
N MET A 45 3.83 -13.39 6.41
CA MET A 45 2.72 -12.50 6.08
C MET A 45 1.52 -12.66 7.02
N PRO A 46 1.07 -13.88 7.37
CA PRO A 46 0.02 -14.07 8.37
C PRO A 46 0.36 -13.41 9.72
N LYS A 47 1.56 -13.64 10.23
CA LYS A 47 2.01 -13.04 11.49
C LYS A 47 2.07 -11.52 11.39
N LEU A 48 2.64 -10.98 10.32
CA LEU A 48 2.70 -9.54 10.08
C LEU A 48 1.31 -8.90 10.05
N MET A 49 0.38 -9.49 9.32
CA MET A 49 -0.93 -8.88 9.07
C MET A 49 -1.92 -9.06 10.23
N TRP A 50 -1.78 -10.13 11.02
CA TRP A 50 -2.79 -10.51 12.02
C TRP A 50 -2.35 -10.33 13.47
N GLU A 51 -1.04 -10.37 13.75
CA GLU A 51 -0.50 -10.36 15.11
C GLU A 51 0.31 -9.09 15.42
N SER A 52 0.64 -8.27 14.42
CA SER A 52 1.40 -7.05 14.63
C SER A 52 0.51 -5.90 15.11
N ASP A 53 1.09 -5.04 15.95
CA ASP A 53 0.48 -3.79 16.33
C ASP A 53 0.35 -2.84 15.13
N ALA A 54 -0.58 -1.88 15.22
CA ALA A 54 -0.81 -0.89 14.17
C ALA A 54 0.46 -0.08 13.84
N SER A 55 1.31 0.22 14.80
CA SER A 55 2.57 0.94 14.60
C SER A 55 3.57 0.14 13.75
N VAL A 56 3.69 -1.16 14.01
CA VAL A 56 4.53 -2.07 13.23
C VAL A 56 3.99 -2.23 11.82
N LEU A 57 2.68 -2.44 11.69
CA LEU A 57 2.04 -2.62 10.39
C LEU A 57 2.07 -1.34 9.54
N SER A 58 2.13 -0.15 10.16
CA SER A 58 2.15 1.13 9.46
C SER A 58 3.53 1.53 8.93
N ARG A 59 4.60 0.83 9.31
CA ARG A 59 5.92 1.04 8.70
C ARG A 59 5.84 0.82 7.19
N SER A 60 6.57 1.63 6.40
CA SER A 60 6.48 1.56 4.93
C SER A 60 6.87 0.20 4.36
N ASP A 61 7.86 -0.48 4.96
CA ASP A 61 8.30 -1.81 4.55
C ASP A 61 7.22 -2.88 4.79
N ASN A 62 6.41 -2.75 5.83
CA ASN A 62 5.35 -3.67 6.21
C ASN A 62 4.02 -3.35 5.53
N SER A 63 3.57 -2.10 5.58
CA SER A 63 2.28 -1.68 5.03
C SER A 63 2.17 -1.91 3.53
N GLN A 64 3.26 -1.67 2.79
CA GLN A 64 3.24 -1.86 1.35
C GLN A 64 3.08 -3.34 0.96
N LEU A 65 3.76 -4.25 1.67
CA LEU A 65 3.57 -5.69 1.47
C LEU A 65 2.16 -6.13 1.86
N ALA A 66 1.67 -5.71 3.03
CA ALA A 66 0.36 -6.10 3.54
C ALA A 66 -0.79 -5.67 2.62
N ILE A 67 -0.79 -4.41 2.17
CA ILE A 67 -1.82 -3.88 1.26
C ILE A 67 -1.76 -4.57 -0.10
N THR A 68 -0.56 -4.80 -0.64
CA THR A 68 -0.39 -5.51 -1.92
C THR A 68 -0.85 -6.96 -1.80
N ALA A 69 -0.50 -7.65 -0.71
CA ALA A 69 -0.94 -9.01 -0.44
C ALA A 69 -2.47 -9.11 -0.37
N ALA A 70 -3.11 -8.21 0.38
CA ALA A 70 -4.57 -8.16 0.49
C ALA A 70 -5.23 -7.86 -0.86
N SER A 71 -4.68 -6.94 -1.64
CA SER A 71 -5.16 -6.57 -2.98
C SER A 71 -5.12 -7.77 -3.93
N VAL A 72 -3.97 -8.46 -4.01
CA VAL A 72 -3.79 -9.60 -4.91
C VAL A 72 -4.61 -10.81 -4.45
N ALA A 73 -4.63 -11.10 -3.15
CA ALA A 73 -5.41 -12.22 -2.63
C ALA A 73 -6.91 -12.04 -2.87
N THR A 74 -7.45 -10.84 -2.60
CA THR A 74 -8.86 -10.53 -2.86
C THR A 74 -9.18 -10.60 -4.35
N MET A 75 -8.30 -10.08 -5.22
CA MET A 75 -8.46 -10.20 -6.67
C MET A 75 -8.54 -11.68 -7.09
N LYS A 76 -7.67 -12.55 -6.59
CA LYS A 76 -7.68 -13.99 -6.92
C LYS A 76 -8.94 -14.70 -6.44
N VAL A 77 -9.48 -14.33 -5.28
CA VAL A 77 -10.79 -14.82 -4.84
C VAL A 77 -11.91 -14.40 -5.78
N LEU A 78 -11.92 -13.16 -6.25
CA LEU A 78 -12.90 -12.66 -7.20
C LEU A 78 -12.79 -13.38 -8.55
N GLU A 79 -11.59 -13.60 -9.05
CA GLU A 79 -11.34 -14.35 -10.28
C GLU A 79 -11.87 -15.81 -10.19
N GLU A 80 -11.66 -16.50 -9.07
CA GLU A 80 -12.26 -17.84 -8.84
C GLU A 80 -13.79 -17.83 -8.87
N LYS A 81 -14.40 -16.69 -8.51
CA LYS A 81 -15.86 -16.49 -8.58
C LYS A 81 -16.33 -16.04 -9.96
N GLY A 82 -15.45 -15.97 -10.96
CA GLY A 82 -15.77 -15.53 -12.31
C GLY A 82 -15.91 -14.01 -12.45
N VAL A 83 -15.47 -13.24 -11.46
CA VAL A 83 -15.42 -11.78 -11.51
C VAL A 83 -14.05 -11.34 -12.00
N VAL A 84 -13.95 -11.01 -13.30
CA VAL A 84 -12.71 -10.57 -13.95
C VAL A 84 -12.81 -9.08 -14.27
N PRO A 85 -11.76 -8.29 -14.02
CA PRO A 85 -11.80 -6.86 -14.29
C PRO A 85 -11.72 -6.59 -15.80
N ALA A 86 -12.56 -5.66 -16.28
CA ALA A 86 -12.44 -5.08 -17.61
C ALA A 86 -11.43 -3.91 -17.63
N SER A 87 -11.16 -3.35 -16.47
CA SER A 87 -10.14 -2.31 -16.23
C SER A 87 -9.64 -2.36 -14.79
N ALA A 88 -8.44 -1.87 -14.58
CA ALA A 88 -7.80 -1.79 -13.27
C ALA A 88 -7.20 -0.40 -13.08
N MET A 89 -7.31 0.13 -11.87
CA MET A 89 -6.69 1.40 -11.48
C MET A 89 -6.17 1.28 -10.05
N GLY A 90 -5.04 1.91 -9.77
CA GLY A 90 -4.44 1.94 -8.44
C GLY A 90 -4.06 3.35 -8.01
N PHE A 91 -4.18 3.63 -6.71
CA PHE A 91 -3.71 4.87 -6.12
C PHE A 91 -2.32 4.68 -5.53
N SER A 92 -1.31 5.39 -6.02
CA SER A 92 0.07 5.32 -5.52
C SER A 92 0.59 3.87 -5.46
N LEU A 93 0.71 3.27 -4.26
CA LEU A 93 1.06 1.86 -4.07
C LEU A 93 0.16 0.91 -4.88
N GLY A 94 -1.12 1.22 -4.99
CA GLY A 94 -2.10 0.41 -5.71
C GLY A 94 -1.83 0.27 -7.21
N GLU A 95 -0.95 1.10 -7.80
CA GLU A 95 -0.53 0.96 -9.20
C GLU A 95 0.14 -0.40 -9.45
N PHE A 96 0.90 -0.93 -8.50
CA PHE A 96 1.59 -2.21 -8.65
C PHE A 96 0.63 -3.40 -8.77
N PRO A 97 -0.34 -3.62 -7.87
CA PRO A 97 -1.36 -4.65 -8.09
C PRO A 97 -2.24 -4.38 -9.31
N ALA A 98 -2.46 -3.12 -9.72
CA ALA A 98 -3.16 -2.83 -10.97
C ALA A 98 -2.35 -3.26 -12.20
N LEU A 99 -1.03 -3.07 -12.23
CA LEU A 99 -0.13 -3.55 -13.27
C LEU A 99 -0.09 -5.09 -13.33
N TYR A 100 -0.14 -5.75 -12.17
CA TYR A 100 -0.29 -7.21 -12.12
C TYR A 100 -1.64 -7.66 -12.68
N ALA A 101 -2.74 -7.02 -12.31
CA ALA A 101 -4.08 -7.30 -12.84
C ALA A 101 -4.17 -7.11 -14.36
N ALA A 102 -3.41 -6.16 -14.90
CA ALA A 102 -3.30 -5.89 -16.33
C ALA A 102 -2.33 -6.83 -17.07
N GLY A 103 -1.63 -7.74 -16.38
CA GLY A 103 -0.66 -8.66 -16.97
C GLY A 103 0.67 -8.00 -17.38
N VAL A 104 0.95 -6.78 -16.94
CA VAL A 104 2.19 -6.04 -17.22
C VAL A 104 3.34 -6.54 -16.34
N LEU A 105 3.07 -6.84 -15.07
CA LEU A 105 4.03 -7.43 -14.15
C LEU A 105 3.64 -8.86 -13.80
N SER A 106 4.63 -9.71 -13.59
CA SER A 106 4.39 -11.03 -13.00
C SER A 106 4.06 -10.92 -11.52
N PHE A 107 3.48 -11.98 -10.94
CA PHE A 107 3.21 -12.03 -9.49
C PHE A 107 4.50 -11.84 -8.68
N GLU A 108 5.57 -12.50 -9.09
CA GLU A 108 6.84 -12.45 -8.38
C GLU A 108 7.48 -11.05 -8.48
N ASP A 109 7.43 -10.42 -9.65
CA ASP A 109 7.99 -9.09 -9.85
C ASP A 109 7.27 -8.03 -9.04
N VAL A 110 5.92 -8.05 -9.01
CA VAL A 110 5.16 -7.08 -8.24
C VAL A 110 5.51 -7.17 -6.75
N ILE A 111 5.65 -8.39 -6.20
CA ILE A 111 5.98 -8.58 -4.79
C ILE A 111 7.40 -8.10 -4.48
N LYS A 112 8.39 -8.46 -5.32
CA LYS A 112 9.79 -8.02 -5.14
C LYS A 112 9.94 -6.51 -5.25
N VAL A 113 9.29 -5.89 -6.24
CA VAL A 113 9.34 -4.43 -6.42
C VAL A 113 8.73 -3.70 -5.23
N VAL A 114 7.55 -4.13 -4.77
CA VAL A 114 6.87 -3.51 -3.63
C VAL A 114 7.67 -3.70 -2.35
N GLN A 115 8.25 -4.88 -2.12
CA GLN A 115 9.14 -5.11 -0.98
C GLN A 115 10.31 -4.14 -1.00
N LYS A 116 11.01 -4.03 -2.12
CA LYS A 116 12.17 -3.14 -2.25
C LYS A 116 11.80 -1.68 -2.09
N ARG A 117 10.67 -1.26 -2.67
CA ARG A 117 10.13 0.09 -2.53
C ARG A 117 9.84 0.43 -1.07
N GLY A 118 9.16 -0.46 -0.35
CA GLY A 118 8.84 -0.29 1.07
C GLY A 118 10.09 -0.15 1.94
N GLN A 119 11.08 -1.02 1.73
CA GLN A 119 12.36 -0.97 2.43
C GLN A 119 13.12 0.34 2.20
N ILE A 120 13.19 0.81 0.94
CA ILE A 120 13.87 2.08 0.62
C ILE A 120 13.14 3.25 1.29
N MET A 121 11.82 3.30 1.18
CA MET A 121 11.04 4.39 1.80
C MET A 121 11.20 4.39 3.32
N GLN A 122 11.18 3.23 3.96
CA GLN A 122 11.37 3.12 5.40
C GLN A 122 12.77 3.58 5.82
N ALA A 123 13.81 3.15 5.11
CA ALA A 123 15.18 3.55 5.39
C ALA A 123 15.39 5.06 5.26
N VAL A 124 14.79 5.69 4.24
CA VAL A 124 14.85 7.15 4.07
C VAL A 124 14.11 7.87 5.21
N CYS A 125 12.94 7.37 5.64
CA CYS A 125 12.23 7.95 6.77
C CYS A 125 13.06 7.87 8.07
N GLU A 126 13.72 6.74 8.32
CA GLU A 126 14.56 6.53 9.49
C GLU A 126 15.83 7.42 9.45
N GLN A 127 16.44 7.58 8.27
CA GLN A 127 17.58 8.48 8.09
C GLN A 127 17.17 9.93 8.40
N ILE A 128 16.08 10.43 7.80
CA ILE A 128 15.60 11.79 8.05
C ILE A 128 15.26 12.00 9.53
N ALA A 129 14.62 11.01 10.18
CA ALA A 129 14.34 11.10 11.60
C ALA A 129 15.62 11.20 12.44
N SER A 130 16.67 10.45 12.10
CA SER A 130 17.95 10.50 12.81
C SER A 130 18.68 11.83 12.65
N GLU A 131 18.51 12.49 11.51
CA GLU A 131 19.10 13.81 11.21
C GLU A 131 18.29 14.98 11.82
N ASN A 132 17.04 14.74 12.26
CA ASN A 132 16.12 15.75 12.75
C ASN A 132 15.58 15.44 14.16
N GLU A 133 16.46 15.12 15.09
CA GLU A 133 16.16 14.92 16.53
C GLU A 133 15.01 13.92 16.80
N GLY A 134 14.85 12.92 15.93
CA GLY A 134 13.81 11.90 16.04
C GLY A 134 12.49 12.26 15.35
N HIS A 135 12.39 13.42 14.71
CA HIS A 135 11.20 13.81 13.95
C HIS A 135 11.15 13.12 12.59
N ALA A 136 10.31 12.10 12.47
CA ALA A 136 10.08 11.42 11.20
C ALA A 136 9.28 12.31 10.22
N PRO A 137 9.57 12.23 8.90
CA PRO A 137 8.77 12.93 7.91
C PRO A 137 7.34 12.37 7.89
N GLY A 138 6.36 13.26 7.74
CA GLY A 138 4.95 12.92 7.60
C GLY A 138 4.41 13.36 6.24
N MET A 139 3.28 12.79 5.85
CA MET A 139 2.53 13.20 4.67
C MET A 139 1.05 13.26 5.01
N SER A 140 0.40 14.37 4.67
CA SER A 140 -1.04 14.57 4.90
C SER A 140 -1.74 14.96 3.61
N ALA A 141 -2.92 14.41 3.40
CA ALA A 141 -3.82 14.84 2.33
C ALA A 141 -4.75 15.92 2.88
N ILE A 142 -4.72 17.10 2.26
CA ILE A 142 -5.61 18.20 2.62
C ILE A 142 -6.86 18.11 1.75
N LEU A 143 -8.02 18.01 2.40
CA LEU A 143 -9.32 17.93 1.74
C LEU A 143 -10.13 19.21 1.99
N GLY A 144 -10.82 19.70 0.97
CA GLY A 144 -11.77 20.82 1.11
C GLY A 144 -11.16 22.22 1.18
N LEU A 145 -9.83 22.36 0.97
CA LEU A 145 -9.18 23.67 0.85
C LEU A 145 -8.59 23.88 -0.54
N PRO A 146 -8.69 25.09 -1.11
CA PRO A 146 -8.01 25.42 -2.35
C PRO A 146 -6.49 25.33 -2.21
N PRO A 147 -5.73 24.95 -3.26
CA PRO A 147 -4.27 24.81 -3.21
C PRO A 147 -3.54 26.10 -2.75
N GLU A 148 -4.07 27.28 -3.13
CA GLU A 148 -3.53 28.58 -2.75
C GLU A 148 -3.57 28.79 -1.23
N LYS A 149 -4.68 28.38 -0.58
CA LYS A 149 -4.84 28.49 0.87
C LYS A 149 -3.91 27.53 1.62
N VAL A 150 -3.73 26.30 1.09
CA VAL A 150 -2.76 25.36 1.63
C VAL A 150 -1.34 25.91 1.53
N THR A 151 -1.00 26.53 0.39
CA THR A 151 0.30 27.18 0.17
C THR A 151 0.53 28.35 1.14
N GLU A 152 -0.47 29.18 1.36
CA GLU A 152 -0.40 30.30 2.32
C GLU A 152 -0.11 29.78 3.73
N ILE A 153 -0.87 28.79 4.20
CA ILE A 153 -0.69 28.16 5.53
C ILE A 153 0.70 27.53 5.62
N ALA A 154 1.12 26.76 4.63
CA ALA A 154 2.43 26.12 4.62
C ALA A 154 3.58 27.14 4.71
N ASN A 155 3.47 28.28 4.01
CA ASN A 155 4.49 29.33 4.04
C ASN A 155 4.59 30.01 5.43
N THR A 156 3.53 30.06 6.24
CA THR A 156 3.58 30.61 7.60
C THR A 156 4.30 29.69 8.57
N ILE A 157 4.41 28.40 8.24
CA ILE A 157 5.00 27.38 9.12
C ILE A 157 6.44 27.03 8.67
N ASP A 158 6.76 27.25 7.38
CA ASP A 158 8.00 26.81 6.72
C ASP A 158 9.29 27.36 7.35
N SER A 159 9.20 28.48 8.10
CA SER A 159 10.33 29.01 8.85
C SER A 159 10.75 28.16 10.05
N GLN A 160 9.88 27.24 10.51
CA GLN A 160 10.12 26.35 11.63
C GLN A 160 10.25 24.88 11.21
N PHE A 161 9.58 24.49 10.12
CA PHE A 161 9.54 23.12 9.62
C PHE A 161 9.59 23.11 8.08
N PRO A 162 10.63 22.57 7.45
CA PRO A 162 10.69 22.51 5.99
C PRO A 162 9.55 21.65 5.44
N ILE A 163 8.71 22.26 4.59
CA ILE A 163 7.54 21.61 3.98
C ILE A 163 7.77 21.47 2.48
N ALA A 164 7.87 20.23 2.01
CA ALA A 164 7.85 19.92 0.58
C ALA A 164 6.41 19.96 0.05
N LYS A 165 6.16 20.79 -0.96
CA LYS A 165 4.83 20.95 -1.58
C LYS A 165 4.78 20.13 -2.86
N LEU A 166 3.88 19.15 -2.92
CA LEU A 166 3.54 18.44 -4.14
C LEU A 166 2.19 18.98 -4.65
N THR A 167 2.25 19.86 -5.65
CA THR A 167 1.06 20.25 -6.41
C THR A 167 0.93 19.32 -7.62
N ARG A 168 -0.21 18.64 -7.74
CA ARG A 168 -0.61 18.02 -9.01
C ARG A 168 -1.18 19.12 -9.91
N THR A 169 -0.52 19.40 -11.01
CA THR A 169 -1.07 20.13 -12.15
C THR A 169 -2.04 19.24 -12.92
#